data_7caa70d95db5c8f12c5ff1c9856c683a
#
_entry.id   7caa70d95db5c8f12c5ff1c9856c683a
#
_cell.length_a   1.000
_cell.length_b   1.000
_cell.length_c   1.000
_cell.angle_alpha   90.00
_cell.angle_beta   90.00
_cell.angle_gamma   90.00
#
_symmetry.space_group_name_H-M   'P 1'
#
loop_
_entity.id
_entity.type
_entity.pdbx_description
1 polymer ?
#
loop_
_entity_poly.entity_id
_entity_poly.type
_entity_poly.pdbx_seq_one_letter_code
_entity_poly.pdbx_strand_id
1 'polypeptide(L)'
;MNNLLATTFSAIITAENDQFYFLQKDDNIIRLAKSEGEHQVGDIVTGFAYVDKSDKMCMTTQEPTATREKFGWGTVTDVRRDLGAFVDIGLAGKDIVVSLDDLPLPEDKEQWPKKGDKLFVKIVVDAKDRLWGKLAWHQDFWEMSGPAYDNMQNQDLRGIVYRNKETGSFVYLPDNNMLGFIHPNEAFGTLRIGQELQVRVIGFRDQDRSLNLSAKPRAYE
;
A
#
# COMPACT_ATOMS: atom_id res chain seq x y z
N MET A 1 -21.63 10.13 -0.81
CA MET A 1 -20.31 9.76 -0.27
C MET A 1 -20.33 9.97 1.23
N ASN A 2 -20.13 8.92 2.01
CA ASN A 2 -20.08 9.03 3.47
C ASN A 2 -18.71 9.58 3.90
N ASN A 3 -18.71 10.76 4.53
CA ASN A 3 -17.48 11.46 4.93
C ASN A 3 -16.72 10.76 6.08
N LEU A 4 -17.35 9.83 6.79
CA LEU A 4 -16.74 9.07 7.88
C LEU A 4 -15.89 7.89 7.37
N LEU A 5 -16.19 7.38 6.18
CA LEU A 5 -15.46 6.23 5.63
C LEU A 5 -13.98 6.54 5.36
N ALA A 6 -13.14 5.59 5.72
CA ALA A 6 -11.68 5.67 5.62
C ALA A 6 -11.07 6.85 6.42
N THR A 7 -11.72 7.22 7.52
CA THR A 7 -11.23 8.22 8.47
C THR A 7 -11.23 7.68 9.89
N THR A 8 -10.44 8.29 10.77
CA THR A 8 -10.41 7.99 12.20
C THR A 8 -11.21 9.04 12.96
N PHE A 9 -12.13 8.59 13.81
CA PHE A 9 -12.97 9.45 14.66
C PHE A 9 -13.41 8.74 15.94
N SER A 10 -13.97 9.50 16.86
CA SER A 10 -14.56 8.98 18.08
C SER A 10 -16.07 8.88 17.99
N ALA A 11 -16.63 7.77 18.50
CA ALA A 11 -18.06 7.53 18.57
C ALA A 11 -18.44 6.87 19.90
N ILE A 12 -19.70 7.02 20.30
CA ILE A 12 -20.23 6.47 21.55
C ILE A 12 -20.90 5.12 21.31
N ILE A 13 -20.65 4.15 22.18
CA ILE A 13 -21.33 2.86 22.18
C ILE A 13 -22.75 3.05 22.73
N THR A 14 -23.74 2.74 21.91
CA THR A 14 -25.18 2.89 22.25
C THR A 14 -25.87 1.56 22.53
N ALA A 15 -25.33 0.46 22.00
CA ALA A 15 -25.88 -0.88 22.18
C ALA A 15 -24.79 -1.94 21.96
N GLU A 16 -25.12 -3.18 22.29
CA GLU A 16 -24.24 -4.33 22.05
C GLU A 16 -25.07 -5.62 21.82
N ASN A 17 -24.41 -6.60 21.19
CA ASN A 17 -24.87 -7.98 21.11
C ASN A 17 -23.70 -8.92 21.43
N ASP A 18 -23.82 -10.22 21.17
CA ASP A 18 -22.80 -11.21 21.50
C ASP A 18 -21.47 -11.00 20.72
N GLN A 19 -21.52 -10.37 19.54
CA GLN A 19 -20.38 -10.25 18.63
C GLN A 19 -19.85 -8.83 18.47
N PHE A 20 -20.73 -7.82 18.61
CA PHE A 20 -20.43 -6.43 18.29
C PHE A 20 -20.91 -5.45 19.36
N TYR A 21 -20.16 -4.37 19.48
CA TYR A 21 -20.64 -3.08 19.97
C TYR A 21 -21.19 -2.29 18.79
N PHE A 22 -22.26 -1.52 19.01
CA PHE A 22 -22.84 -0.60 18.04
C PHE A 22 -22.57 0.83 18.53
N LEU A 23 -21.85 1.58 17.68
CA LEU A 23 -21.49 2.96 17.95
C LEU A 23 -22.34 3.88 17.08
N GLN A 24 -22.63 5.06 17.58
CA GLN A 24 -23.35 6.08 16.84
C GLN A 24 -22.45 7.30 16.63
N LYS A 25 -22.44 7.77 15.39
CA LYS A 25 -21.85 9.03 14.98
C LYS A 25 -22.73 9.66 13.92
N ASP A 26 -23.26 10.85 14.23
CA ASP A 26 -24.27 11.48 13.41
C ASP A 26 -25.44 10.51 13.10
N ASP A 27 -25.83 10.34 11.85
CA ASP A 27 -26.88 9.40 11.43
C ASP A 27 -26.36 7.98 11.12
N ASN A 28 -25.09 7.68 11.45
CA ASN A 28 -24.48 6.40 11.15
C ASN A 28 -24.44 5.48 12.37
N ILE A 29 -24.73 4.19 12.14
CA ILE A 29 -24.51 3.11 13.08
C ILE A 29 -23.29 2.32 12.60
N ILE A 30 -22.31 2.16 13.49
CA ILE A 30 -21.01 1.58 13.18
C ILE A 30 -20.79 0.36 14.08
N ARG A 31 -20.31 -0.74 13.51
CA ARG A 31 -20.00 -1.97 14.25
C ARG A 31 -18.54 -1.98 14.68
N LEU A 32 -18.29 -2.31 15.95
CA LEU A 32 -16.98 -2.64 16.47
C LEU A 32 -16.99 -4.09 16.95
N ALA A 33 -16.10 -4.93 16.46
CA ALA A 33 -16.03 -6.32 16.88
C ALA A 33 -15.59 -6.42 18.36
N LYS A 34 -16.27 -7.23 19.16
CA LYS A 34 -15.92 -7.46 20.58
C LYS A 34 -14.53 -8.08 20.76
N SER A 35 -14.01 -8.74 19.70
CA SER A 35 -12.64 -9.26 19.68
C SER A 35 -11.54 -8.20 19.73
N GLU A 36 -11.89 -6.93 19.46
CA GLU A 36 -10.92 -5.82 19.48
C GLU A 36 -10.73 -5.17 20.85
N GLY A 37 -11.55 -5.52 21.84
CA GLY A 37 -11.41 -5.02 23.21
C GLY A 37 -12.70 -5.11 24.00
N GLU A 38 -12.58 -4.95 25.33
CA GLU A 38 -13.70 -4.91 26.24
C GLU A 38 -14.16 -3.47 26.46
N HIS A 39 -15.44 -3.22 26.20
CA HIS A 39 -16.09 -1.92 26.34
C HIS A 39 -17.47 -2.08 26.97
N GLN A 40 -18.08 -0.97 27.33
CA GLN A 40 -19.46 -0.90 27.86
C GLN A 40 -20.28 0.11 27.06
N VAL A 41 -21.59 -0.06 27.10
CA VAL A 41 -22.52 0.95 26.58
C VAL A 41 -22.29 2.28 27.30
N GLY A 42 -22.13 3.35 26.54
CA GLY A 42 -21.76 4.67 27.01
C GLY A 42 -20.29 5.03 26.86
N ASP A 43 -19.41 4.06 26.59
CA ASP A 43 -18.00 4.33 26.32
C ASP A 43 -17.84 5.06 24.98
N ILE A 44 -16.81 5.91 24.92
CA ILE A 44 -16.38 6.56 23.68
C ILE A 44 -15.16 5.80 23.16
N VAL A 45 -15.24 5.33 21.91
CA VAL A 45 -14.15 4.61 21.24
C VAL A 45 -13.70 5.40 20.04
N THR A 46 -12.37 5.51 19.88
CA THR A 46 -11.74 6.10 18.72
C THR A 46 -11.23 4.99 17.79
N GLY A 47 -11.54 5.07 16.52
CA GLY A 47 -11.10 4.08 15.55
C GLY A 47 -11.30 4.53 14.10
N PHE A 48 -10.83 3.68 13.20
CA PHE A 48 -10.88 3.86 11.75
C PHE A 48 -12.13 3.18 11.18
N ALA A 49 -12.91 3.90 10.38
CA ALA A 49 -14.14 3.37 9.77
C ALA A 49 -13.93 2.86 8.34
N TYR A 50 -14.53 1.72 8.07
CA TYR A 50 -14.53 1.10 6.75
C TYR A 50 -15.85 0.34 6.52
N VAL A 51 -16.08 -0.10 5.28
CA VAL A 51 -17.21 -0.96 4.93
C VAL A 51 -16.70 -2.40 4.77
N ASP A 52 -17.31 -3.33 5.49
CA ASP A 52 -16.97 -4.75 5.40
C ASP A 52 -17.53 -5.42 4.13
N LYS A 53 -17.32 -6.73 3.98
CA LYS A 53 -17.82 -7.53 2.83
C LYS A 53 -19.36 -7.65 2.78
N SER A 54 -20.03 -7.29 3.86
CA SER A 54 -21.51 -7.28 3.97
C SER A 54 -22.12 -5.90 3.77
N ASP A 55 -21.34 -4.95 3.24
CA ASP A 55 -21.72 -3.54 3.07
C ASP A 55 -22.15 -2.86 4.39
N LYS A 56 -21.58 -3.29 5.51
CA LYS A 56 -21.82 -2.67 6.81
C LYS A 56 -20.65 -1.81 7.22
N MET A 57 -20.96 -0.62 7.77
CA MET A 57 -19.95 0.26 8.32
C MET A 57 -19.41 -0.33 9.61
N CYS A 58 -18.10 -0.52 9.63
CA CYS A 58 -17.35 -1.06 10.75
C CYS A 58 -16.28 -0.08 11.21
N MET A 59 -15.89 -0.20 12.46
CA MET A 59 -14.75 0.50 13.04
C MET A 59 -13.72 -0.53 13.49
N THR A 60 -12.45 -0.20 13.31
CA THR A 60 -11.33 -0.91 13.95
C THR A 60 -10.52 0.07 14.81
N THR A 61 -10.06 -0.40 15.96
CA THR A 61 -9.15 0.35 16.83
C THR A 61 -7.69 0.26 16.36
N GLN A 62 -7.41 -0.65 15.42
CA GLN A 62 -6.10 -0.78 14.78
C GLN A 62 -6.07 0.05 13.49
N GLU A 63 -5.20 1.05 13.45
CA GLU A 63 -5.05 1.88 12.27
C GLU A 63 -4.47 1.06 11.12
N PRO A 64 -5.09 1.11 9.90
CA PRO A 64 -4.52 0.45 8.74
C PRO A 64 -3.23 1.14 8.28
N THR A 65 -2.42 0.46 7.47
CA THR A 65 -1.16 1.00 6.96
C THR A 65 -1.35 2.21 6.05
N ALA A 66 -2.50 2.30 5.37
CA ALA A 66 -2.88 3.39 4.48
C ALA A 66 -4.21 4.00 4.90
N THR A 67 -4.37 5.32 4.71
CA THR A 67 -5.61 6.07 4.95
C THR A 67 -5.97 6.93 3.73
N ARG A 68 -6.99 7.77 3.83
CA ARG A 68 -7.31 8.74 2.76
C ARG A 68 -6.24 9.81 2.59
N GLU A 69 -5.54 10.15 3.66
CA GLU A 69 -4.57 11.24 3.70
C GLU A 69 -3.12 10.75 3.61
N LYS A 70 -2.88 9.50 4.00
CA LYS A 70 -1.54 8.95 4.15
C LYS A 70 -1.35 7.72 3.27
N PHE A 71 -0.29 7.73 2.47
CA PHE A 71 0.20 6.53 1.80
C PHE A 71 0.77 5.52 2.79
N GLY A 72 0.55 4.25 2.51
CA GLY A 72 1.13 3.15 3.28
C GLY A 72 1.37 1.93 2.41
N TRP A 73 2.24 1.03 2.88
CA TRP A 73 2.52 -0.23 2.22
C TRP A 73 1.45 -1.25 2.51
N GLY A 74 0.93 -1.86 1.47
CA GLY A 74 0.06 -3.01 1.54
C GLY A 74 0.67 -4.22 0.82
N THR A 75 0.15 -5.40 1.15
CA THR A 75 0.58 -6.66 0.54
C THR A 75 -0.48 -7.16 -0.42
N VAL A 76 -0.10 -7.48 -1.65
CA VAL A 76 -1.00 -8.05 -2.64
C VAL A 76 -1.42 -9.46 -2.20
N THR A 77 -2.73 -9.68 -2.10
CA THR A 77 -3.34 -10.96 -1.72
C THR A 77 -3.87 -11.75 -2.90
N ASP A 78 -4.33 -11.05 -3.94
CA ASP A 78 -4.85 -11.63 -5.17
C ASP A 78 -4.80 -10.61 -6.31
N VAL A 79 -4.86 -11.08 -7.55
CA VAL A 79 -4.91 -10.23 -8.75
C VAL A 79 -5.94 -10.78 -9.73
N ARG A 80 -6.90 -9.93 -10.11
CA ARG A 80 -7.94 -10.25 -11.08
C ARG A 80 -7.81 -9.36 -12.32
N ARG A 81 -7.85 -9.98 -13.48
CA ARG A 81 -7.68 -9.29 -14.78
C ARG A 81 -8.80 -8.31 -15.11
N ASP A 82 -9.98 -8.51 -14.55
CA ASP A 82 -11.18 -7.71 -14.78
C ASP A 82 -11.35 -6.57 -13.76
N LEU A 83 -10.54 -6.54 -12.70
CA LEU A 83 -10.72 -5.61 -11.60
C LEU A 83 -9.44 -4.90 -11.16
N GLY A 84 -8.35 -5.64 -10.97
CA GLY A 84 -7.07 -5.13 -10.49
C GLY A 84 -6.44 -5.97 -9.39
N ALA A 85 -5.62 -5.36 -8.55
CA ALA A 85 -4.91 -6.02 -7.46
C ALA A 85 -5.61 -5.81 -6.12
N PHE A 86 -5.86 -6.90 -5.39
CA PHE A 86 -6.35 -6.87 -4.01
C PHE A 86 -5.18 -6.69 -3.06
N VAL A 87 -5.32 -5.75 -2.14
CA VAL A 87 -4.23 -5.33 -1.25
C VAL A 87 -4.70 -5.32 0.19
N ASP A 88 -4.01 -6.09 1.03
CA ASP A 88 -4.16 -6.08 2.48
C ASP A 88 -3.41 -4.89 3.07
N ILE A 89 -4.14 -4.00 3.72
CA ILE A 89 -3.62 -2.83 4.46
C ILE A 89 -3.85 -2.95 5.97
N GLY A 90 -4.19 -4.14 6.46
CA GLY A 90 -4.43 -4.41 7.88
C GLY A 90 -5.89 -4.23 8.32
N LEU A 91 -6.85 -4.17 7.40
CA LEU A 91 -8.29 -4.19 7.73
C LEU A 91 -8.79 -5.63 7.87
N ALA A 92 -9.41 -5.94 9.00
CA ALA A 92 -9.94 -7.27 9.25
C ALA A 92 -10.98 -7.70 8.20
N GLY A 93 -10.69 -8.79 7.49
CA GLY A 93 -11.60 -9.38 6.49
C GLY A 93 -11.87 -8.52 5.26
N LYS A 94 -11.11 -7.46 5.03
CA LYS A 94 -11.29 -6.52 3.92
C LYS A 94 -9.98 -6.14 3.28
N ASP A 95 -9.84 -6.45 1.99
CA ASP A 95 -8.80 -5.90 1.14
C ASP A 95 -9.34 -4.69 0.37
N ILE A 96 -8.47 -3.73 0.07
CA ILE A 96 -8.77 -2.68 -0.89
C ILE A 96 -8.32 -3.12 -2.28
N VAL A 97 -8.86 -2.51 -3.32
CA VAL A 97 -8.54 -2.85 -4.71
C VAL A 97 -7.80 -1.70 -5.36
N VAL A 98 -6.62 -1.98 -5.88
CA VAL A 98 -5.93 -1.10 -6.84
C VAL A 98 -6.52 -1.40 -8.21
N SER A 99 -7.16 -0.40 -8.84
CA SER A 99 -7.81 -0.56 -10.13
C SER A 99 -6.84 -1.02 -11.20
N LEU A 100 -7.35 -1.81 -12.15
CA LEU A 100 -6.59 -2.19 -13.35
C LEU A 100 -6.11 -0.97 -14.15
N ASP A 101 -6.81 0.17 -14.06
CA ASP A 101 -6.43 1.42 -14.73
C ASP A 101 -5.13 2.04 -14.17
N ASP A 102 -4.76 1.69 -12.94
CA ASP A 102 -3.52 2.13 -12.30
C ASP A 102 -2.36 1.11 -12.51
N LEU A 103 -2.64 -0.05 -13.08
CA LEU A 103 -1.65 -1.10 -13.38
C LEU A 103 -1.07 -0.94 -14.79
N PRO A 104 0.08 -1.58 -15.11
CA PRO A 104 0.59 -1.63 -16.47
C PRO A 104 -0.44 -2.13 -17.47
N LEU A 105 -0.30 -1.73 -18.74
CA LEU A 105 -1.21 -2.15 -19.81
C LEU A 105 -1.39 -3.68 -19.88
N PRO A 106 -2.53 -4.18 -20.36
CA PRO A 106 -2.81 -5.62 -20.41
C PRO A 106 -1.79 -6.45 -21.20
N GLU A 107 -1.13 -5.88 -22.19
CA GLU A 107 -0.01 -6.50 -22.91
C GLU A 107 1.24 -6.70 -22.07
N ASP A 108 1.42 -5.88 -21.02
CA ASP A 108 2.55 -5.92 -20.10
C ASP A 108 2.24 -6.69 -18.80
N LYS A 109 1.41 -7.73 -18.89
CA LYS A 109 0.97 -8.52 -17.70
C LYS A 109 2.09 -9.10 -16.87
N GLU A 110 3.24 -9.34 -17.46
CA GLU A 110 4.41 -9.83 -16.74
C GLU A 110 4.92 -8.80 -15.73
N GLN A 111 4.58 -7.52 -15.90
CA GLN A 111 4.90 -6.43 -15.00
C GLN A 111 3.85 -6.21 -13.90
N TRP A 112 2.71 -6.93 -13.96
CA TRP A 112 1.68 -6.83 -12.94
C TRP A 112 2.15 -7.43 -11.62
N PRO A 113 1.69 -6.87 -10.48
CA PRO A 113 2.00 -7.44 -9.20
C PRO A 113 1.45 -8.86 -9.06
N LYS A 114 2.08 -9.65 -8.20
CA LYS A 114 1.64 -11.00 -7.81
C LYS A 114 1.40 -11.04 -6.31
N LYS A 115 0.72 -12.08 -5.85
CA LYS A 115 0.51 -12.33 -4.43
C LYS A 115 1.86 -12.26 -3.67
N GLY A 116 1.88 -11.47 -2.60
CA GLY A 116 3.07 -11.21 -1.78
C GLY A 116 3.84 -9.94 -2.17
N ASP A 117 3.61 -9.39 -3.37
CA ASP A 117 4.22 -8.12 -3.77
C ASP A 117 3.70 -6.94 -2.91
N LYS A 118 4.47 -5.87 -2.84
CA LYS A 118 4.21 -4.69 -1.99
C LYS A 118 3.80 -3.49 -2.83
N LEU A 119 2.65 -2.91 -2.53
CA LEU A 119 2.17 -1.70 -3.19
C LEU A 119 2.05 -0.55 -2.19
N PHE A 120 2.51 0.63 -2.60
CA PHE A 120 2.40 1.84 -1.81
C PHE A 120 1.17 2.61 -2.25
N VAL A 121 0.15 2.62 -1.39
CA VAL A 121 -1.20 3.05 -1.72
C VAL A 121 -1.77 4.01 -0.69
N LYS A 122 -2.75 4.81 -1.10
CA LYS A 122 -3.68 5.49 -0.20
C LYS A 122 -5.12 5.13 -0.54
N ILE A 123 -6.03 5.32 0.40
CA ILE A 123 -7.44 5.00 0.20
C ILE A 123 -8.15 6.13 -0.55
N VAL A 124 -8.94 5.76 -1.54
CA VAL A 124 -9.93 6.62 -2.20
C VAL A 124 -11.31 6.00 -2.02
N VAL A 125 -12.29 6.82 -1.63
CA VAL A 125 -13.68 6.39 -1.50
C VAL A 125 -14.47 6.92 -2.70
N ASP A 126 -15.13 6.04 -3.44
CA ASP A 126 -15.92 6.43 -4.60
C ASP A 126 -17.35 6.91 -4.21
N ALA A 127 -18.12 7.33 -5.20
CA ALA A 127 -19.50 7.82 -5.00
C ALA A 127 -20.46 6.74 -4.49
N LYS A 128 -20.09 5.46 -4.54
CA LYS A 128 -20.85 4.31 -4.03
C LYS A 128 -20.30 3.80 -2.69
N ASP A 129 -19.51 4.62 -2.01
CA ASP A 129 -18.87 4.30 -0.71
C ASP A 129 -17.93 3.08 -0.74
N ARG A 130 -17.39 2.73 -1.91
CA ARG A 130 -16.40 1.65 -2.05
C ARG A 130 -14.99 2.20 -1.82
N LEU A 131 -14.16 1.40 -1.16
CA LEU A 131 -12.77 1.72 -0.86
C LEU A 131 -11.86 1.17 -1.96
N TRP A 132 -11.09 2.07 -2.59
CA TRP A 132 -10.08 1.75 -3.58
C TRP A 132 -8.70 2.12 -3.08
N GLY A 133 -7.68 1.40 -3.53
CA GLY A 133 -6.28 1.77 -3.34
C GLY A 133 -5.78 2.56 -4.55
N LYS A 134 -5.32 3.78 -4.34
CA LYS A 134 -4.63 4.56 -5.36
C LYS A 134 -3.14 4.38 -5.19
N LEU A 135 -2.44 3.94 -6.25
CA LEU A 135 -0.98 3.81 -6.26
C LEU A 135 -0.30 5.18 -6.12
N ALA A 136 0.76 5.21 -5.35
CA ALA A 136 1.68 6.33 -5.29
C ALA A 136 2.40 6.50 -6.63
N TRP A 137 2.57 7.74 -7.06
CA TRP A 137 3.32 8.11 -8.25
C TRP A 137 4.80 8.36 -7.92
N HIS A 138 5.60 8.53 -8.94
CA HIS A 138 7.02 8.86 -8.78
C HIS A 138 7.25 10.09 -7.90
N GLN A 139 6.40 11.13 -8.04
CA GLN A 139 6.49 12.33 -7.23
C GLN A 139 6.27 12.06 -5.73
N ASP A 140 5.32 11.17 -5.39
CA ASP A 140 5.07 10.80 -3.99
C ASP A 140 6.30 10.12 -3.37
N PHE A 141 6.95 9.23 -4.12
CA PHE A 141 8.20 8.59 -3.70
C PHE A 141 9.35 9.59 -3.58
N TRP A 142 9.45 10.52 -4.53
CA TRP A 142 10.46 11.56 -4.52
C TRP A 142 10.35 12.46 -3.28
N GLU A 143 9.13 12.88 -2.94
CA GLU A 143 8.85 13.73 -1.78
C GLU A 143 9.13 13.01 -0.45
N MET A 144 8.83 11.71 -0.40
CA MET A 144 9.01 10.88 0.79
C MET A 144 10.48 10.52 1.03
N SER A 145 11.24 10.30 -0.04
CA SER A 145 12.61 9.78 0.04
C SER A 145 13.63 10.85 0.41
N GLY A 146 14.69 10.43 1.09
CA GLY A 146 15.90 11.23 1.28
C GLY A 146 16.84 11.18 0.07
N PRO A 147 17.88 12.03 0.06
CA PRO A 147 18.91 11.99 -0.97
C PRO A 147 19.75 10.72 -0.83
N ALA A 148 20.14 10.14 -1.95
CA ALA A 148 21.13 9.07 -1.97
C ALA A 148 22.55 9.60 -1.69
N TYR A 149 23.43 8.68 -1.28
CA TYR A 149 24.85 8.98 -0.99
C TYR A 149 25.77 8.26 -1.98
N ASP A 150 26.87 8.88 -2.32
CA ASP A 150 27.85 8.36 -3.29
C ASP A 150 28.77 7.24 -2.73
N ASN A 151 28.81 7.09 -1.41
CA ASN A 151 29.65 6.10 -0.72
C ASN A 151 29.02 4.71 -0.55
N MET A 152 27.97 4.40 -1.32
CA MET A 152 27.22 3.14 -1.21
C MET A 152 27.60 2.08 -2.26
N GLN A 153 28.64 2.31 -3.02
CA GLN A 153 29.10 1.40 -4.07
C GLN A 153 29.28 -0.05 -3.56
N ASN A 154 28.80 -1.02 -4.34
CA ASN A 154 28.84 -2.47 -4.04
C ASN A 154 28.00 -2.93 -2.83
N GLN A 155 27.23 -2.09 -2.19
CA GLN A 155 26.31 -2.52 -1.15
C GLN A 155 25.13 -3.29 -1.77
N ASP A 156 24.71 -4.37 -1.11
CA ASP A 156 23.50 -5.11 -1.45
C ASP A 156 22.36 -4.58 -0.57
N LEU A 157 21.27 -4.16 -1.18
CA LEU A 157 20.14 -3.51 -0.54
C LEU A 157 18.83 -4.22 -0.92
N ARG A 158 17.84 -4.12 -0.06
CA ARG A 158 16.47 -4.52 -0.37
C ARG A 158 15.79 -3.39 -1.15
N GLY A 159 15.17 -3.73 -2.27
CA GLY A 159 14.43 -2.79 -3.10
C GLY A 159 13.02 -3.26 -3.42
N ILE A 160 12.13 -2.33 -3.68
CA ILE A 160 10.76 -2.56 -4.15
C ILE A 160 10.57 -1.79 -5.45
N VAL A 161 10.25 -2.50 -6.52
CA VAL A 161 9.95 -1.87 -7.82
C VAL A 161 8.61 -1.15 -7.73
N TYR A 162 8.56 0.14 -8.01
CA TYR A 162 7.31 0.89 -7.97
C TYR A 162 6.86 1.42 -9.34
N ARG A 163 7.73 1.42 -10.34
CA ARG A 163 7.39 1.86 -11.69
C ARG A 163 8.35 1.27 -12.72
N ASN A 164 7.80 0.86 -13.87
CA ASN A 164 8.57 0.45 -15.04
C ASN A 164 8.34 1.44 -16.19
N LYS A 165 9.42 1.70 -16.93
CA LYS A 165 9.43 2.42 -18.21
C LYS A 165 10.34 1.66 -19.18
N GLU A 166 10.26 2.00 -20.47
CA GLU A 166 11.21 1.47 -21.48
C GLU A 166 12.68 1.73 -21.10
N THR A 167 12.93 2.85 -20.43
CA THR A 167 14.27 3.25 -19.98
C THR A 167 14.80 2.46 -18.77
N GLY A 168 13.94 1.73 -18.06
CA GLY A 168 14.28 0.93 -16.88
C GLY A 168 13.26 0.99 -15.77
N SER A 169 13.62 0.41 -14.63
CA SER A 169 12.76 0.24 -13.47
C SER A 169 13.15 1.17 -12.32
N PHE A 170 12.15 1.84 -11.76
CA PHE A 170 12.32 2.68 -10.57
C PHE A 170 12.08 1.86 -9.31
N VAL A 171 12.97 2.01 -8.35
CA VAL A 171 13.02 1.20 -7.12
C VAL A 171 13.04 2.11 -5.91
N TYR A 172 12.25 1.77 -4.90
CA TYR A 172 12.34 2.35 -3.57
C TYR A 172 13.17 1.43 -2.67
N LEU A 173 14.08 2.00 -1.90
CA LEU A 173 14.97 1.30 -0.97
C LEU A 173 14.49 1.56 0.46
N PRO A 174 13.63 0.68 1.04
CA PRO A 174 12.91 0.99 2.26
C PRO A 174 13.79 1.13 3.50
N ASP A 175 14.88 0.37 3.57
CA ASP A 175 15.76 0.40 4.75
C ASP A 175 16.62 1.67 4.81
N ASN A 176 16.80 2.35 3.68
CA ASN A 176 17.60 3.56 3.55
C ASN A 176 16.76 4.81 3.24
N ASN A 177 15.47 4.64 2.96
CA ASN A 177 14.57 5.70 2.48
C ASN A 177 15.13 6.46 1.27
N MET A 178 15.62 5.74 0.27
CA MET A 178 16.24 6.28 -0.93
C MET A 178 15.57 5.74 -2.19
N LEU A 179 15.80 6.43 -3.30
CA LEU A 179 15.39 5.98 -4.63
C LEU A 179 16.57 5.38 -5.39
N GLY A 180 16.25 4.41 -6.25
CA GLY A 180 17.19 3.80 -7.16
C GLY A 180 16.57 3.52 -8.51
N PHE A 181 17.43 3.23 -9.48
CA PHE A 181 17.06 2.95 -10.85
C PHE A 181 17.84 1.75 -11.37
N ILE A 182 17.13 0.80 -11.99
CA ILE A 182 17.71 -0.35 -12.66
C ILE A 182 17.58 -0.14 -14.16
N HIS A 183 18.70 0.06 -14.86
CA HIS A 183 18.73 0.11 -16.30
C HIS A 183 18.31 -1.27 -16.89
N PRO A 184 17.65 -1.36 -18.08
CA PRO A 184 17.25 -2.64 -18.66
C PRO A 184 18.37 -3.67 -18.74
N ASN A 185 19.60 -3.24 -19.04
CA ASN A 185 20.77 -4.12 -19.08
C ASN A 185 21.20 -4.66 -17.71
N GLU A 186 20.73 -4.07 -16.63
CA GLU A 186 21.02 -4.47 -15.25
C GLU A 186 19.86 -5.21 -14.58
N ALA A 187 18.74 -5.34 -15.29
CA ALA A 187 17.61 -6.17 -14.86
C ALA A 187 17.95 -7.66 -15.02
N PHE A 188 17.41 -8.48 -14.12
CA PHE A 188 17.44 -9.93 -14.21
C PHE A 188 16.01 -10.44 -14.40
N GLY A 189 15.65 -10.70 -15.65
CA GLY A 189 14.27 -11.00 -16.05
C GLY A 189 13.34 -9.78 -16.05
N THR A 190 12.05 -10.02 -16.21
CA THR A 190 11.01 -8.99 -16.14
C THR A 190 10.72 -8.63 -14.70
N LEU A 191 10.81 -7.35 -14.37
CA LEU A 191 10.52 -6.83 -13.03
C LEU A 191 9.04 -6.42 -12.95
N ARG A 192 8.38 -6.84 -11.86
CA ARG A 192 6.97 -6.53 -11.60
C ARG A 192 6.84 -5.29 -10.72
N ILE A 193 5.75 -4.56 -10.90
CA ILE A 193 5.34 -3.53 -9.94
C ILE A 193 5.06 -4.20 -8.58
N GLY A 194 5.68 -3.68 -7.54
CA GLY A 194 5.57 -4.22 -6.17
C GLY A 194 6.53 -5.36 -5.84
N GLN A 195 7.32 -5.82 -6.82
CA GLN A 195 8.31 -6.87 -6.57
C GLN A 195 9.39 -6.40 -5.60
N GLU A 196 9.56 -7.16 -4.54
CA GLU A 196 10.69 -7.01 -3.61
C GLU A 196 11.86 -7.87 -4.08
N LEU A 197 13.05 -7.28 -4.16
CA LEU A 197 14.24 -7.97 -4.64
C LEU A 197 15.51 -7.42 -3.98
N GLN A 198 16.57 -8.21 -4.00
CA GLN A 198 17.91 -7.74 -3.67
C GLN A 198 18.52 -7.01 -4.86
N VAL A 199 19.09 -5.85 -4.61
CA VAL A 199 19.78 -5.03 -5.61
C VAL A 199 21.15 -4.63 -5.10
N ARG A 200 22.09 -4.48 -6.02
CA ARG A 200 23.44 -4.00 -5.72
C ARG A 200 23.61 -2.58 -6.25
N VAL A 201 24.18 -1.72 -5.44
CA VAL A 201 24.55 -0.37 -5.85
C VAL A 201 25.75 -0.43 -6.79
N ILE A 202 25.58 0.07 -8.01
CA ILE A 202 26.61 0.13 -9.06
C ILE A 202 27.02 1.57 -9.41
N GLY A 203 26.39 2.57 -8.84
CA GLY A 203 26.73 3.97 -9.06
C GLY A 203 25.79 4.92 -8.38
N PHE A 204 26.12 6.21 -8.46
CA PHE A 204 25.36 7.31 -7.93
C PHE A 204 24.89 8.24 -9.06
N ARG A 205 23.68 8.75 -8.96
CA ARG A 205 23.06 9.70 -9.90
C ARG A 205 22.76 11.01 -9.18
N ASP A 206 23.68 11.94 -9.28
CA ASP A 206 23.56 13.24 -8.60
C ASP A 206 22.33 14.03 -9.03
N GLN A 207 22.05 14.06 -10.34
CA GLN A 207 20.91 14.80 -10.90
C GLN A 207 19.55 14.37 -10.33
N ASP A 208 19.38 13.08 -10.08
CA ASP A 208 18.13 12.50 -9.60
C ASP A 208 18.19 12.17 -8.09
N ARG A 209 19.28 12.47 -7.42
CA ARG A 209 19.52 12.11 -6.00
C ARG A 209 19.23 10.63 -5.73
N SER A 210 19.56 9.75 -6.70
CA SER A 210 19.22 8.33 -6.67
C SER A 210 20.45 7.46 -6.94
N LEU A 211 20.30 6.16 -6.70
CA LEU A 211 21.35 5.17 -6.95
C LEU A 211 21.11 4.44 -8.28
N ASN A 212 22.16 4.16 -9.03
CA ASN A 212 22.15 3.14 -10.09
C ASN A 212 22.27 1.76 -9.44
N LEU A 213 21.36 0.88 -9.82
CA LEU A 213 21.22 -0.45 -9.21
C LEU A 213 21.35 -1.55 -10.25
N SER A 214 21.87 -2.72 -9.83
CA SER A 214 21.85 -3.96 -10.58
C SER A 214 21.05 -5.02 -9.84
N ALA A 215 20.17 -5.72 -10.57
CA ALA A 215 19.44 -6.89 -10.08
C ALA A 215 20.13 -8.21 -10.51
N LYS A 216 21.25 -8.15 -11.19
CA LYS A 216 22.00 -9.33 -11.61
C LYS A 216 22.71 -10.00 -10.44
N PRO A 217 22.75 -11.34 -10.42
CA PRO A 217 23.56 -12.07 -9.45
C PRO A 217 25.04 -11.66 -9.54
N ARG A 218 25.78 -11.85 -8.46
CA ARG A 218 27.24 -11.67 -8.50
C ARG A 218 27.87 -12.75 -9.37
N ALA A 219 28.98 -12.43 -10.03
CA ALA A 219 29.64 -13.33 -10.97
C ALA A 219 30.15 -14.65 -10.33
N TYR A 220 30.02 -14.80 -9.01
CA TYR A 220 30.46 -15.98 -8.26
C TYR A 220 29.31 -16.78 -7.64
N GLU A 221 28.06 -16.39 -7.94
CA GLU A 221 26.83 -17.12 -7.61
C GLU A 221 26.24 -17.70 -8.92
#